data_b07839514693e2aa9ffa180d13b97caa
#
_entry.id   b07839514693e2aa9ffa180d13b97caa
#
_cell.length_a   1.000
_cell.length_b   1.000
_cell.length_c   1.000
_cell.angle_alpha   90.00
_cell.angle_beta   90.00
_cell.angle_gamma   90.00
#
_symmetry.space_group_name_H-M   'P 1'
#
loop_
_entity.id
_entity.type
_entity.pdbx_description
1 polymer ?
#
loop_
_entity_poly.entity_id
_entity_poly.type
_entity_poly.pdbx_seq_one_letter_code
_entity_poly.pdbx_strand_id
1 'polypeptide(L)'
;MTTEFRIETDSMGEVKVPANALYQAQTQRAIDNFAFSQHTMPSGFIQALAHIKQTAALTNAQLGLLEGDIANAIADAAQAIIDGQHLDQFPIDLFQTGSGTSSNMNANEVIATLASELLGGNVNPNDHVNMGQSSNDVVPTAIQISSALAIEHKLLPALAHLSQSLETKKQALQGVVKTGRTHLMDAMPITFAQELGGWQFQIEHAKQAIEQTLPMVKALAQGGTAVGTGINADPRFASLFADNLTQSTRVTFTSSDNFFFNLSSQDAIVALSGQLKTAAVAIMKIANDLRWMNSGPLAGLGEIELQGLQPGSSIMPGKVNPVIPEAAAMASAQVIGNDATITIAGQSGNFQLNVMLPVIAHNILESIELVANSATALADKAIATFDVRQDNLDIALAKNPILVTALNPVIGYLKAAEVAKKAYKQGRAIIDVAEEETDLDRETLERLLNPAKLTQGGVAE
;
A
#
# COMPACT_ATOMS: atom_id res chain seq x y z
N MET A 1 28.82 -20.78 21.94
CA MET A 1 27.89 -21.34 22.92
C MET A 1 27.34 -22.63 22.31
N THR A 2 27.44 -23.75 22.97
CA THR A 2 26.82 -25.02 22.51
C THR A 2 25.31 -24.84 22.65
N THR A 3 24.59 -24.89 21.55
CA THR A 3 23.12 -24.86 21.58
C THR A 3 22.64 -26.16 22.28
N GLU A 4 21.94 -26.04 23.37
CA GLU A 4 21.28 -27.16 24.00
C GLU A 4 20.02 -27.53 23.20
N PHE A 5 19.73 -28.83 23.10
CA PHE A 5 18.56 -29.34 22.36
C PHE A 5 17.70 -30.20 23.29
N ARG A 6 16.39 -30.15 23.05
CA ARG A 6 15.42 -31.11 23.59
C ARG A 6 14.92 -32.01 22.47
N ILE A 7 14.38 -33.14 22.80
CA ILE A 7 13.75 -34.06 21.86
C ILE A 7 12.25 -33.81 21.89
N GLU A 8 11.71 -33.52 20.71
CA GLU A 8 10.27 -33.43 20.46
C GLU A 8 9.84 -34.58 19.56
N THR A 9 8.56 -34.95 19.60
CA THR A 9 8.03 -36.07 18.82
C THR A 9 6.75 -35.65 18.07
N ASP A 10 6.64 -35.98 16.80
CA ASP A 10 5.42 -35.87 16.01
C ASP A 10 5.08 -37.25 15.36
N SER A 11 4.10 -37.27 14.46
CA SER A 11 3.68 -38.49 13.75
C SER A 11 4.78 -39.15 12.89
N MET A 12 5.86 -38.42 12.59
CA MET A 12 7.01 -38.90 11.81
C MET A 12 8.20 -39.34 12.68
N GLY A 13 8.10 -39.20 14.03
CA GLY A 13 9.11 -39.60 14.97
C GLY A 13 9.82 -38.42 15.67
N GLU A 14 10.97 -38.72 16.27
CA GLU A 14 11.74 -37.76 17.06
C GLU A 14 12.47 -36.72 16.20
N VAL A 15 12.58 -35.51 16.74
CA VAL A 15 13.36 -34.40 16.16
C VAL A 15 14.03 -33.58 17.26
N LYS A 16 15.24 -33.07 17.00
CA LYS A 16 15.96 -32.20 17.94
C LYS A 16 15.51 -30.75 17.72
N VAL A 17 15.02 -30.13 18.77
CA VAL A 17 14.58 -28.73 18.77
C VAL A 17 15.46 -27.95 19.76
N PRO A 18 15.87 -26.70 19.46
CA PRO A 18 16.61 -25.89 20.42
C PRO A 18 15.87 -25.80 21.75
N ALA A 19 16.58 -25.99 22.87
CA ALA A 19 15.95 -26.10 24.17
C ALA A 19 15.12 -24.88 24.60
N ASN A 20 15.52 -23.70 24.10
CA ASN A 20 14.85 -22.41 24.38
C ASN A 20 13.78 -22.00 23.33
N ALA A 21 13.54 -22.81 22.29
CA ALA A 21 12.51 -22.54 21.32
C ALA A 21 11.13 -22.80 21.91
N LEU A 22 10.15 -21.93 21.60
CA LEU A 22 8.74 -22.14 21.97
C LEU A 22 8.02 -23.06 20.98
N TYR A 23 8.50 -23.15 19.75
CA TYR A 23 8.00 -24.06 18.74
C TYR A 23 8.45 -25.51 19.00
N GLN A 24 7.80 -26.47 18.35
CA GLN A 24 8.00 -27.90 18.58
C GLN A 24 8.45 -28.63 17.29
N ALA A 25 8.11 -29.91 17.17
CA ALA A 25 8.61 -30.82 16.15
C ALA A 25 8.28 -30.39 14.71
N GLN A 26 7.04 -30.03 14.42
CA GLN A 26 6.61 -29.72 13.04
C GLN A 26 7.28 -28.45 12.52
N THR A 27 7.42 -27.43 13.36
CA THR A 27 8.16 -26.20 13.00
C THR A 27 9.63 -26.51 12.73
N GLN A 28 10.29 -27.31 13.59
CA GLN A 28 11.68 -27.66 13.34
C GLN A 28 11.87 -28.39 12.01
N ARG A 29 10.99 -29.34 11.66
CA ARG A 29 11.04 -29.98 10.34
C ARG A 29 10.86 -28.99 9.19
N ALA A 30 9.99 -28.01 9.37
CA ALA A 30 9.80 -26.96 8.35
C ALA A 30 11.07 -26.11 8.17
N ILE A 31 11.75 -25.76 9.26
CA ILE A 31 13.03 -25.05 9.22
C ILE A 31 14.09 -25.88 8.48
N ASP A 32 14.17 -27.18 8.80
CA ASP A 32 15.15 -28.08 8.19
C ASP A 32 14.87 -28.30 6.68
N ASN A 33 13.61 -28.25 6.26
CA ASN A 33 13.20 -28.51 4.87
C ASN A 33 13.25 -27.25 3.98
N PHE A 34 12.96 -26.08 4.54
CA PHE A 34 12.77 -24.86 3.76
C PHE A 34 13.87 -23.84 4.10
N ALA A 35 14.88 -23.78 3.25
CA ALA A 35 15.99 -22.81 3.30
C ALA A 35 16.19 -22.20 1.90
N PHE A 36 15.15 -21.59 1.36
CA PHE A 36 15.15 -21.02 0.00
C PHE A 36 15.55 -19.56 -0.01
N SER A 37 15.25 -18.82 1.06
CA SER A 37 15.51 -17.38 1.16
C SER A 37 15.91 -16.97 2.57
N GLN A 38 16.05 -15.67 2.80
CA GLN A 38 16.23 -15.08 4.13
C GLN A 38 14.95 -14.40 4.63
N HIS A 39 13.84 -14.56 3.90
CA HIS A 39 12.58 -13.94 4.25
C HIS A 39 11.75 -14.89 5.11
N THR A 40 11.20 -14.36 6.20
CA THR A 40 10.18 -15.02 7.01
C THR A 40 8.82 -14.42 6.73
N MET A 41 7.76 -15.03 7.29
CA MET A 41 6.43 -14.44 7.17
C MET A 41 6.36 -13.07 7.85
N PRO A 42 5.64 -12.09 7.25
CA PRO A 42 5.49 -10.76 7.83
C PRO A 42 4.85 -10.80 9.22
N SER A 43 5.28 -9.92 10.12
CA SER A 43 4.75 -9.85 11.49
C SER A 43 3.22 -9.65 11.53
N GLY A 44 2.66 -8.84 10.65
CA GLY A 44 1.21 -8.67 10.56
C GLY A 44 0.45 -9.95 10.22
N PHE A 45 1.04 -10.84 9.42
CA PHE A 45 0.47 -12.16 9.15
C PHE A 45 0.54 -13.08 10.38
N ILE A 46 1.66 -13.06 11.11
CA ILE A 46 1.82 -13.83 12.35
C ILE A 46 0.82 -13.36 13.41
N GLN A 47 0.66 -12.05 13.56
CA GLN A 47 -0.33 -11.47 14.46
C GLN A 47 -1.76 -11.85 14.05
N ALA A 48 -2.05 -11.91 12.75
CA ALA A 48 -3.36 -12.38 12.26
C ALA A 48 -3.61 -13.87 12.58
N LEU A 49 -2.58 -14.73 12.49
CA LEU A 49 -2.68 -16.11 12.98
C LEU A 49 -3.02 -16.13 14.47
N ALA A 50 -2.37 -15.31 15.28
CA ALA A 50 -2.66 -15.22 16.71
C ALA A 50 -4.10 -14.72 16.99
N HIS A 51 -4.60 -13.71 16.25
CA HIS A 51 -6.01 -13.31 16.30
C HIS A 51 -6.97 -14.47 15.99
N ILE A 52 -6.63 -15.30 14.99
CA ILE A 52 -7.45 -16.48 14.66
C ILE A 52 -7.47 -17.45 15.83
N LYS A 53 -6.30 -17.78 16.42
CA LYS A 53 -6.23 -18.76 17.49
C LYS A 53 -6.92 -18.27 18.76
N GLN A 54 -6.76 -17.02 19.12
CA GLN A 54 -7.49 -16.36 20.21
C GLN A 54 -9.00 -16.47 20.00
N THR A 55 -9.47 -15.99 18.85
CA THR A 55 -10.91 -15.95 18.54
C THR A 55 -11.50 -17.35 18.44
N ALA A 56 -10.79 -18.31 17.83
CA ALA A 56 -11.26 -19.69 17.71
C ALA A 56 -11.38 -20.39 19.07
N ALA A 57 -10.41 -20.22 19.97
CA ALA A 57 -10.45 -20.80 21.31
C ALA A 57 -11.65 -20.26 22.11
N LEU A 58 -11.86 -18.95 22.12
CA LEU A 58 -13.00 -18.31 22.78
C LEU A 58 -14.34 -18.72 22.15
N THR A 59 -14.41 -18.84 20.82
CA THR A 59 -15.60 -19.31 20.12
C THR A 59 -15.92 -20.77 20.44
N ASN A 60 -14.93 -21.65 20.47
CA ASN A 60 -15.11 -23.05 20.85
C ASN A 60 -15.55 -23.19 22.33
N ALA A 61 -15.04 -22.36 23.22
CA ALA A 61 -15.52 -22.32 24.61
C ALA A 61 -16.97 -21.85 24.70
N GLN A 62 -17.34 -20.81 23.96
CA GLN A 62 -18.72 -20.33 23.88
C GLN A 62 -19.68 -21.40 23.34
N LEU A 63 -19.20 -22.27 22.45
CA LEU A 63 -19.95 -23.41 21.90
C LEU A 63 -20.00 -24.61 22.86
N GLY A 64 -19.23 -24.59 23.96
CA GLY A 64 -19.11 -25.71 24.92
C GLY A 64 -18.24 -26.86 24.43
N LEU A 65 -17.35 -26.63 23.45
CA LEU A 65 -16.47 -27.62 22.84
C LEU A 65 -15.07 -27.60 23.44
N LEU A 66 -14.63 -26.51 24.06
CA LEU A 66 -13.35 -26.33 24.70
C LEU A 66 -13.55 -25.86 26.15
N GLU A 67 -12.78 -26.39 27.07
CA GLU A 67 -12.82 -25.98 28.49
C GLU A 67 -12.39 -24.50 28.61
N GLY A 68 -13.09 -23.75 29.48
CA GLY A 68 -12.89 -22.31 29.61
C GLY A 68 -11.47 -21.93 30.04
N ASP A 69 -10.85 -22.68 30.95
CA ASP A 69 -9.49 -22.40 31.44
C ASP A 69 -8.44 -22.60 30.33
N ILE A 70 -8.61 -23.63 29.50
CA ILE A 70 -7.76 -23.88 28.33
C ILE A 70 -7.96 -22.76 27.29
N ALA A 71 -9.20 -22.39 27.01
CA ALA A 71 -9.51 -21.33 26.05
C ALA A 71 -8.90 -19.98 26.47
N ASN A 72 -9.00 -19.64 27.76
CA ASN A 72 -8.42 -18.41 28.29
C ASN A 72 -6.88 -18.43 28.22
N ALA A 73 -6.24 -19.55 28.57
CA ALA A 73 -4.78 -19.69 28.46
C ALA A 73 -4.30 -19.53 27.00
N ILE A 74 -5.03 -20.12 26.04
CA ILE A 74 -4.75 -19.93 24.60
C ILE A 74 -4.95 -18.45 24.20
N ALA A 75 -6.02 -17.82 24.68
CA ALA A 75 -6.32 -16.42 24.37
C ALA A 75 -5.25 -15.46 24.90
N ASP A 76 -4.76 -15.68 26.12
CA ASP A 76 -3.70 -14.87 26.73
C ASP A 76 -2.35 -15.08 26.04
N ALA A 77 -2.00 -16.32 25.71
CA ALA A 77 -0.81 -16.64 24.93
C ALA A 77 -0.83 -16.01 23.53
N ALA A 78 -1.97 -16.07 22.84
CA ALA A 78 -2.15 -15.43 21.56
C ALA A 78 -2.09 -13.90 21.64
N GLN A 79 -2.61 -13.30 22.73
CA GLN A 79 -2.55 -11.86 22.96
C GLN A 79 -1.11 -11.35 23.04
N ALA A 80 -0.20 -12.08 23.69
CA ALA A 80 1.22 -11.72 23.73
C ALA A 80 1.83 -11.59 22.32
N ILE A 81 1.45 -12.50 21.40
CA ILE A 81 1.92 -12.45 20.01
C ILE A 81 1.27 -11.29 19.25
N ILE A 82 -0.02 -11.02 19.46
CA ILE A 82 -0.73 -9.86 18.90
C ILE A 82 -0.04 -8.56 19.33
N ASP A 83 0.41 -8.48 20.57
CA ASP A 83 1.15 -7.33 21.12
C ASP A 83 2.61 -7.25 20.64
N GLY A 84 3.03 -8.15 19.74
CA GLY A 84 4.35 -8.15 19.11
C GLY A 84 5.44 -8.87 19.89
N GLN A 85 5.10 -9.64 20.95
CA GLN A 85 6.03 -10.49 21.67
C GLN A 85 6.26 -11.80 20.92
N HIS A 86 7.41 -12.43 21.16
CA HIS A 86 7.77 -13.76 20.63
C HIS A 86 7.77 -13.89 19.10
N LEU A 87 7.85 -12.79 18.34
CA LEU A 87 7.87 -12.83 16.86
C LEU A 87 9.13 -13.53 16.32
N ASP A 88 10.21 -13.58 17.09
CA ASP A 88 11.44 -14.34 16.80
C ASP A 88 11.24 -15.88 16.84
N GLN A 89 10.11 -16.35 17.37
CA GLN A 89 9.74 -17.76 17.40
C GLN A 89 9.04 -18.26 16.12
N PHE A 90 9.03 -17.42 15.06
CA PHE A 90 8.45 -17.72 13.74
C PHE A 90 9.51 -17.68 12.63
N PRO A 91 10.51 -18.61 12.67
CA PRO A 91 11.68 -18.52 11.80
C PRO A 91 11.52 -19.21 10.44
N ILE A 92 10.34 -19.74 10.11
CA ILE A 92 10.13 -20.51 8.88
C ILE A 92 10.27 -19.60 7.66
N ASP A 93 11.00 -20.09 6.63
CA ASP A 93 11.16 -19.40 5.35
C ASP A 93 9.81 -19.08 4.70
N LEU A 94 9.72 -17.95 4.03
CA LEU A 94 8.56 -17.55 3.25
C LEU A 94 8.18 -18.61 2.20
N PHE A 95 9.16 -19.17 1.52
CA PHE A 95 8.97 -20.23 0.52
C PHE A 95 8.91 -21.59 1.21
N GLN A 96 7.75 -21.87 1.78
CA GLN A 96 7.40 -23.07 2.55
C GLN A 96 6.33 -23.90 1.83
N THR A 97 5.65 -24.79 2.53
CA THR A 97 4.49 -25.50 1.95
C THR A 97 3.43 -24.47 1.45
N GLY A 98 2.96 -24.66 0.23
CA GLY A 98 2.14 -23.66 -0.47
C GLY A 98 0.81 -23.32 0.18
N SER A 99 0.27 -24.23 1.01
CA SER A 99 -0.92 -23.98 1.85
C SER A 99 -0.64 -23.13 3.09
N GLY A 100 0.63 -22.87 3.42
CA GLY A 100 1.02 -22.18 4.66
C GLY A 100 0.87 -23.03 5.93
N THR A 101 0.67 -24.35 5.81
CA THR A 101 0.51 -25.25 6.96
C THR A 101 1.69 -25.15 7.94
N SER A 102 2.91 -24.95 7.44
CA SER A 102 4.07 -24.80 8.29
C SER A 102 3.94 -23.61 9.25
N SER A 103 3.49 -22.45 8.74
CA SER A 103 3.24 -21.26 9.58
C SER A 103 2.05 -21.43 10.53
N ASN A 104 0.98 -22.11 10.08
CA ASN A 104 -0.15 -22.41 10.97
C ASN A 104 0.28 -23.32 12.14
N MET A 105 1.07 -24.37 11.86
CA MET A 105 1.57 -25.25 12.91
C MET A 105 2.59 -24.56 13.81
N ASN A 106 3.43 -23.68 13.26
CA ASN A 106 4.31 -22.85 14.08
C ASN A 106 3.52 -22.02 15.11
N ALA A 107 2.44 -21.36 14.67
CA ALA A 107 1.57 -20.61 15.58
C ALA A 107 0.91 -21.53 16.62
N ASN A 108 0.40 -22.69 16.19
CA ASN A 108 -0.20 -23.66 17.11
C ASN A 108 0.79 -24.14 18.17
N GLU A 109 2.03 -24.47 17.79
CA GLU A 109 3.07 -24.99 18.69
C GLU A 109 3.54 -23.92 19.68
N VAL A 110 3.81 -22.69 19.22
CA VAL A 110 4.22 -21.56 20.07
C VAL A 110 3.11 -21.22 21.08
N ILE A 111 1.88 -21.07 20.61
CA ILE A 111 0.73 -20.76 21.48
C ILE A 111 0.47 -21.89 22.47
N ALA A 112 0.56 -23.16 22.05
CA ALA A 112 0.37 -24.30 22.94
C ALA A 112 1.42 -24.34 24.06
N THR A 113 2.68 -24.04 23.74
CA THR A 113 3.76 -23.94 24.72
C THR A 113 3.49 -22.85 25.74
N LEU A 114 3.23 -21.62 25.30
CA LEU A 114 2.92 -20.49 26.16
C LEU A 114 1.65 -20.73 27.01
N ALA A 115 0.60 -21.24 26.41
CA ALA A 115 -0.65 -21.55 27.11
C ALA A 115 -0.47 -22.66 28.15
N SER A 116 0.36 -23.67 27.88
CA SER A 116 0.70 -24.71 28.83
C SER A 116 1.44 -24.16 30.06
N GLU A 117 2.35 -23.22 29.86
CA GLU A 117 3.04 -22.51 30.94
C GLU A 117 2.08 -21.69 31.79
N LEU A 118 1.18 -20.94 31.16
CA LEU A 118 0.16 -20.12 31.84
C LEU A 118 -0.84 -20.98 32.65
N LEU A 119 -1.29 -22.08 32.05
CA LEU A 119 -2.27 -22.97 32.67
C LEU A 119 -1.66 -23.86 33.79
N GLY A 120 -0.35 -24.11 33.75
CA GLY A 120 0.31 -25.13 34.57
C GLY A 120 -0.13 -26.54 34.21
N GLY A 121 -0.58 -26.76 32.97
CA GLY A 121 -1.11 -28.01 32.43
C GLY A 121 -0.79 -28.17 30.94
N ASN A 122 -1.22 -29.27 30.33
CA ASN A 122 -0.93 -29.54 28.91
C ASN A 122 -1.97 -28.93 28.00
N VAL A 123 -1.54 -28.05 27.11
CA VAL A 123 -2.34 -27.53 25.96
C VAL A 123 -1.79 -28.14 24.67
N ASN A 124 -2.63 -28.86 23.94
CA ASN A 124 -2.22 -29.57 22.74
C ASN A 124 -2.37 -28.64 21.51
N PRO A 125 -1.34 -28.51 20.63
CA PRO A 125 -1.40 -27.65 19.45
C PRO A 125 -2.48 -28.04 18.44
N ASN A 126 -2.77 -29.35 18.28
CA ASN A 126 -3.77 -29.84 17.33
C ASN A 126 -5.18 -29.89 17.94
N ASP A 127 -5.31 -30.50 19.11
CA ASP A 127 -6.61 -30.80 19.71
C ASP A 127 -7.26 -29.59 20.37
N HIS A 128 -6.45 -28.64 20.89
CA HIS A 128 -6.93 -27.46 21.59
C HIS A 128 -6.75 -26.18 20.73
N VAL A 129 -5.53 -25.82 20.35
CA VAL A 129 -5.25 -24.55 19.63
C VAL A 129 -5.83 -24.56 18.23
N ASN A 130 -5.81 -25.70 17.53
CA ASN A 130 -6.32 -25.84 16.16
C ASN A 130 -7.73 -26.46 16.08
N MET A 131 -8.44 -26.57 17.21
CA MET A 131 -9.78 -27.20 17.29
C MET A 131 -10.76 -26.56 16.30
N GLY A 132 -11.42 -27.40 15.47
CA GLY A 132 -12.39 -26.98 14.47
C GLY A 132 -11.81 -26.19 13.29
N GLN A 133 -10.51 -26.27 13.06
CA GLN A 133 -9.79 -25.52 12.03
C GLN A 133 -8.96 -26.46 11.14
N SER A 134 -8.60 -25.97 9.96
CA SER A 134 -7.56 -26.50 9.08
C SER A 134 -6.60 -25.38 8.69
N SER A 135 -5.36 -25.70 8.34
CA SER A 135 -4.49 -24.70 7.68
C SER A 135 -5.15 -24.10 6.43
N ASN A 136 -6.01 -24.87 5.79
CA ASN A 136 -6.62 -24.52 4.52
C ASN A 136 -7.64 -23.37 4.64
N ASP A 137 -8.34 -23.23 5.76
CA ASP A 137 -9.19 -22.08 6.06
C ASP A 137 -8.47 -21.01 6.90
N VAL A 138 -7.54 -21.40 7.77
CA VAL A 138 -6.78 -20.48 8.64
C VAL A 138 -5.88 -19.56 7.84
N VAL A 139 -5.10 -20.07 6.89
CA VAL A 139 -4.10 -19.26 6.19
C VAL A 139 -4.73 -18.22 5.28
N PRO A 140 -5.74 -18.51 4.41
CA PRO A 140 -6.44 -17.45 3.71
C PRO A 140 -7.14 -16.46 4.64
N THR A 141 -7.70 -16.91 5.77
CA THR A 141 -8.27 -16.03 6.79
C THR A 141 -7.20 -15.11 7.39
N ALA A 142 -5.97 -15.60 7.64
CA ALA A 142 -4.89 -14.75 8.13
C ALA A 142 -4.47 -13.68 7.10
N ILE A 143 -4.45 -14.01 5.80
CA ILE A 143 -4.22 -13.04 4.72
C ILE A 143 -5.33 -11.97 4.73
N GLN A 144 -6.58 -12.37 4.84
CA GLN A 144 -7.74 -11.48 4.87
C GLN A 144 -7.71 -10.55 6.09
N ILE A 145 -7.49 -11.08 7.29
CA ILE A 145 -7.43 -10.29 8.54
C ILE A 145 -6.25 -9.31 8.49
N SER A 146 -5.04 -9.79 8.20
CA SER A 146 -3.85 -8.95 8.19
C SER A 146 -3.95 -7.82 7.16
N SER A 147 -4.48 -8.11 5.97
CA SER A 147 -4.72 -7.10 4.94
C SER A 147 -5.77 -6.08 5.37
N ALA A 148 -6.91 -6.54 5.90
CA ALA A 148 -7.99 -5.64 6.35
C ALA A 148 -7.51 -4.71 7.47
N LEU A 149 -6.82 -5.23 8.49
CA LEU A 149 -6.30 -4.43 9.60
C LEU A 149 -5.24 -3.43 9.13
N ALA A 150 -4.31 -3.84 8.26
CA ALA A 150 -3.29 -2.95 7.71
C ALA A 150 -3.91 -1.83 6.84
N ILE A 151 -4.96 -2.13 6.09
CA ILE A 151 -5.67 -1.13 5.29
C ILE A 151 -6.40 -0.14 6.20
N GLU A 152 -7.22 -0.61 7.13
CA GLU A 152 -8.04 0.25 7.99
C GLU A 152 -7.19 1.13 8.92
N HIS A 153 -6.13 0.57 9.51
CA HIS A 153 -5.36 1.27 10.54
C HIS A 153 -4.13 2.01 10.01
N LYS A 154 -3.65 1.70 8.80
CA LYS A 154 -2.43 2.30 8.26
C LYS A 154 -2.65 2.94 6.89
N LEU A 155 -3.16 2.20 5.91
CA LEU A 155 -3.20 2.67 4.52
C LEU A 155 -4.22 3.78 4.29
N LEU A 156 -5.48 3.58 4.70
CA LEU A 156 -6.53 4.57 4.49
C LEU A 156 -6.23 5.89 5.23
N PRO A 157 -5.75 5.88 6.49
CA PRO A 157 -5.27 7.09 7.15
C PRO A 157 -4.12 7.79 6.40
N ALA A 158 -3.15 7.03 5.87
CA ALA A 158 -2.02 7.60 5.13
C ALA A 158 -2.45 8.27 3.82
N LEU A 159 -3.36 7.65 3.05
CA LEU A 159 -3.92 8.24 1.84
C LEU A 159 -4.77 9.48 2.15
N ALA A 160 -5.56 9.45 3.22
CA ALA A 160 -6.31 10.62 3.68
C ALA A 160 -5.38 11.77 4.09
N HIS A 161 -4.28 11.47 4.78
CA HIS A 161 -3.27 12.45 5.15
C HIS A 161 -2.60 13.10 3.92
N LEU A 162 -2.24 12.30 2.91
CA LEU A 162 -1.69 12.82 1.66
C LEU A 162 -2.71 13.73 0.94
N SER A 163 -3.97 13.30 0.83
CA SER A 163 -5.04 14.12 0.25
C SER A 163 -5.22 15.44 0.99
N GLN A 164 -5.21 15.43 2.32
CA GLN A 164 -5.33 16.64 3.15
C GLN A 164 -4.11 17.58 2.98
N SER A 165 -2.91 17.02 2.87
CA SER A 165 -1.69 17.81 2.63
C SER A 165 -1.73 18.50 1.26
N LEU A 166 -2.22 17.77 0.23
CA LEU A 166 -2.45 18.34 -1.11
C LEU A 166 -3.49 19.45 -1.07
N GLU A 167 -4.62 19.27 -0.36
CA GLU A 167 -5.65 20.30 -0.19
C GLU A 167 -5.08 21.57 0.46
N THR A 168 -4.33 21.40 1.55
CA THR A 168 -3.71 22.52 2.27
C THR A 168 -2.74 23.29 1.38
N LYS A 169 -1.88 22.59 0.65
CA LYS A 169 -0.93 23.23 -0.28
C LYS A 169 -1.64 23.89 -1.47
N LYS A 170 -2.69 23.26 -1.98
CA LYS A 170 -3.56 23.81 -3.06
C LYS A 170 -4.16 25.14 -2.64
N GLN A 171 -4.68 25.25 -1.42
CA GLN A 171 -5.23 26.51 -0.90
C GLN A 171 -4.15 27.58 -0.74
N ALA A 172 -2.98 27.22 -0.25
CA ALA A 172 -1.86 28.15 -0.08
C ALA A 172 -1.32 28.69 -1.42
N LEU A 173 -1.44 27.93 -2.50
CA LEU A 173 -0.96 28.27 -3.84
C LEU A 173 -2.10 28.67 -4.80
N GLN A 174 -3.26 29.01 -4.26
CA GLN A 174 -4.38 29.52 -5.05
C GLN A 174 -3.99 30.80 -5.79
N GLY A 175 -4.11 30.80 -7.12
CA GLY A 175 -3.75 31.95 -7.95
C GLY A 175 -2.29 31.97 -8.43
N VAL A 176 -1.42 31.09 -7.95
CA VAL A 176 -0.06 30.95 -8.49
C VAL A 176 -0.14 30.28 -9.88
N VAL A 177 0.18 31.03 -10.92
CA VAL A 177 0.10 30.59 -12.32
C VAL A 177 1.46 30.06 -12.76
N LYS A 178 1.43 29.00 -13.57
CA LYS A 178 2.62 28.39 -14.16
C LYS A 178 2.36 27.99 -15.61
N THR A 179 3.42 27.75 -16.37
CA THR A 179 3.31 27.10 -17.68
C THR A 179 2.87 25.64 -17.51
N GLY A 180 1.74 25.26 -18.13
CA GLY A 180 1.38 23.85 -18.26
C GLY A 180 2.28 23.15 -19.28
N ARG A 181 2.37 21.81 -19.21
CA ARG A 181 3.17 21.01 -20.14
C ARG A 181 2.40 19.82 -20.66
N THR A 182 2.49 19.60 -21.96
CA THR A 182 2.09 18.34 -22.61
C THR A 182 3.28 17.84 -23.40
N HIS A 183 3.57 16.52 -23.38
CA HIS A 183 4.78 15.95 -23.97
C HIS A 183 6.09 16.55 -23.42
N LEU A 184 6.09 17.07 -22.18
CA LEU A 184 7.14 17.90 -21.59
C LEU A 184 7.44 19.22 -22.35
N MET A 185 6.59 19.59 -23.32
CA MET A 185 6.68 20.84 -24.04
C MET A 185 5.74 21.88 -23.43
N ASP A 186 6.15 23.15 -23.53
CA ASP A 186 5.34 24.27 -23.03
C ASP A 186 3.94 24.28 -23.67
N ALA A 187 2.95 24.50 -22.86
CA ALA A 187 1.54 24.56 -23.23
C ALA A 187 0.85 25.76 -22.58
N MET A 188 -0.47 25.75 -22.56
CA MET A 188 -1.26 26.84 -21.98
C MET A 188 -1.03 26.92 -20.44
N PRO A 189 -1.22 28.12 -19.85
CA PRO A 189 -1.10 28.34 -18.43
C PRO A 189 -2.09 27.48 -17.62
N ILE A 190 -1.65 27.06 -16.47
CA ILE A 190 -2.46 26.46 -15.40
C ILE A 190 -2.10 27.11 -14.06
N THR A 191 -2.91 26.89 -13.04
CA THR A 191 -2.51 27.21 -11.65
C THR A 191 -1.90 25.99 -10.97
N PHE A 192 -1.03 26.22 -9.97
CA PHE A 192 -0.60 25.14 -9.06
C PHE A 192 -1.80 24.46 -8.38
N ALA A 193 -2.82 25.24 -8.03
CA ALA A 193 -4.03 24.69 -7.43
C ALA A 193 -4.74 23.68 -8.34
N GLN A 194 -4.75 23.90 -9.66
CA GLN A 194 -5.31 22.95 -10.63
C GLN A 194 -4.47 21.68 -10.73
N GLU A 195 -3.14 21.80 -10.76
CA GLU A 195 -2.23 20.65 -10.81
C GLU A 195 -2.33 19.80 -9.54
N LEU A 196 -2.24 20.41 -8.36
CA LEU A 196 -2.37 19.73 -7.06
C LEU A 196 -3.78 19.12 -6.87
N GLY A 197 -4.80 19.80 -7.38
CA GLY A 197 -6.18 19.26 -7.39
C GLY A 197 -6.32 18.00 -8.23
N GLY A 198 -5.60 17.91 -9.35
CA GLY A 198 -5.54 16.69 -10.16
C GLY A 198 -4.88 15.52 -9.41
N TRP A 199 -3.78 15.79 -8.68
CA TRP A 199 -3.12 14.78 -7.85
C TRP A 199 -4.00 14.35 -6.67
N GLN A 200 -4.64 15.30 -5.99
CA GLN A 200 -5.58 15.03 -4.92
C GLN A 200 -6.69 14.09 -5.38
N PHE A 201 -7.30 14.40 -6.52
CA PHE A 201 -8.36 13.57 -7.09
C PHE A 201 -7.89 12.14 -7.39
N GLN A 202 -6.65 11.95 -7.90
CA GLN A 202 -6.10 10.62 -8.11
C GLN A 202 -5.97 9.82 -6.81
N ILE A 203 -5.52 10.45 -5.72
CA ILE A 203 -5.35 9.80 -4.40
C ILE A 203 -6.71 9.46 -3.79
N GLU A 204 -7.68 10.36 -3.85
CA GLU A 204 -9.04 10.12 -3.36
C GLU A 204 -9.73 8.99 -4.12
N HIS A 205 -9.59 8.98 -5.44
CA HIS A 205 -10.14 7.92 -6.29
C HIS A 205 -9.49 6.56 -5.99
N ALA A 206 -8.17 6.50 -5.83
CA ALA A 206 -7.46 5.28 -5.45
C ALA A 206 -7.89 4.78 -4.07
N LYS A 207 -8.02 5.68 -3.08
CA LYS A 207 -8.53 5.36 -1.75
C LYS A 207 -9.92 4.74 -1.83
N GLN A 208 -10.84 5.38 -2.55
CA GLN A 208 -12.21 4.88 -2.72
C GLN A 208 -12.25 3.51 -3.41
N ALA A 209 -11.40 3.28 -4.41
CA ALA A 209 -11.33 2.00 -5.11
C ALA A 209 -10.82 0.87 -4.18
N ILE A 210 -9.86 1.16 -3.29
CA ILE A 210 -9.40 0.23 -2.26
C ILE A 210 -10.56 -0.09 -1.28
N GLU A 211 -11.26 0.93 -0.77
CA GLU A 211 -12.41 0.76 0.13
C GLU A 211 -13.49 -0.15 -0.47
N GLN A 212 -13.73 -0.07 -1.78
CA GLN A 212 -14.71 -0.92 -2.48
C GLN A 212 -14.32 -2.41 -2.52
N THR A 213 -13.05 -2.77 -2.35
CA THR A 213 -12.62 -4.18 -2.27
C THR A 213 -12.80 -4.79 -0.89
N LEU A 214 -12.87 -3.97 0.16
CA LEU A 214 -12.87 -4.43 1.55
C LEU A 214 -14.00 -5.41 1.91
N PRO A 215 -15.23 -5.28 1.42
CA PRO A 215 -16.29 -6.26 1.74
C PRO A 215 -15.89 -7.69 1.35
N MET A 216 -15.25 -7.88 0.19
CA MET A 216 -14.77 -9.21 -0.25
C MET A 216 -13.59 -9.71 0.59
N VAL A 217 -12.64 -8.81 0.94
CA VAL A 217 -11.49 -9.14 1.80
C VAL A 217 -11.93 -9.53 3.21
N LYS A 218 -12.97 -8.91 3.73
CA LYS A 218 -13.50 -9.14 5.08
C LYS A 218 -14.47 -10.33 5.20
N ALA A 219 -14.83 -10.99 4.08
CA ALA A 219 -15.63 -12.20 4.06
C ALA A 219 -14.70 -13.43 4.24
N LEU A 220 -14.63 -13.95 5.47
CA LEU A 220 -13.57 -14.86 5.92
C LEU A 220 -13.75 -16.30 5.45
N ALA A 221 -12.63 -16.97 5.15
CA ALA A 221 -12.57 -18.39 4.83
C ALA A 221 -12.78 -19.29 6.08
N GLN A 222 -12.63 -18.74 7.29
CA GLN A 222 -12.66 -19.48 8.55
C GLN A 222 -13.99 -20.21 8.77
N GLY A 223 -13.92 -21.50 9.02
CA GLY A 223 -15.06 -22.41 9.14
C GLY A 223 -15.24 -23.34 7.94
N GLY A 224 -14.54 -23.10 6.82
CA GLY A 224 -14.53 -24.01 5.67
C GLY A 224 -13.75 -25.31 5.94
N THR A 225 -12.85 -25.28 6.90
CA THR A 225 -11.96 -26.36 7.30
C THR A 225 -11.15 -26.95 6.13
N ALA A 226 -11.15 -28.27 5.92
CA ALA A 226 -10.24 -28.94 5.00
C ALA A 226 -10.47 -28.62 3.51
N VAL A 227 -11.73 -28.55 3.07
CA VAL A 227 -12.10 -28.42 1.64
C VAL A 227 -13.27 -27.49 1.37
N GLY A 228 -13.84 -26.85 2.41
CA GLY A 228 -14.98 -25.94 2.29
C GLY A 228 -16.30 -26.49 2.83
N THR A 229 -16.33 -27.74 3.31
CA THR A 229 -17.55 -28.38 3.85
C THR A 229 -17.79 -28.11 5.33
N GLY A 230 -16.81 -27.53 6.04
CA GLY A 230 -16.89 -27.33 7.49
C GLY A 230 -16.80 -28.61 8.32
N ILE A 231 -16.18 -29.66 7.77
CA ILE A 231 -16.05 -30.92 8.52
C ILE A 231 -15.30 -30.71 9.84
N ASN A 232 -15.78 -31.33 10.92
CA ASN A 232 -15.26 -31.27 12.28
C ASN A 232 -15.37 -29.86 12.96
N ALA A 233 -16.13 -28.93 12.37
CA ALA A 233 -16.49 -27.68 13.02
C ALA A 233 -18.00 -27.66 13.35
N ASP A 234 -18.39 -27.02 14.45
CA ASP A 234 -19.81 -26.74 14.76
C ASP A 234 -20.38 -25.82 13.65
N PRO A 235 -21.59 -26.08 13.12
CA PRO A 235 -22.19 -25.24 12.08
C PRO A 235 -22.31 -23.73 12.43
N ARG A 236 -22.32 -23.41 13.70
CA ARG A 236 -22.37 -22.02 14.20
C ARG A 236 -20.98 -21.36 14.30
N PHE A 237 -19.92 -22.14 14.20
CA PHE A 237 -18.54 -21.67 14.45
C PHE A 237 -18.17 -20.48 13.57
N ALA A 238 -18.37 -20.57 12.27
CA ALA A 238 -17.95 -19.54 11.31
C ALA A 238 -18.59 -18.16 11.59
N SER A 239 -19.88 -18.14 11.84
CA SER A 239 -20.59 -16.88 12.15
C SER A 239 -20.15 -16.29 13.49
N LEU A 240 -20.12 -17.12 14.55
CA LEU A 240 -19.68 -16.68 15.87
C LEU A 240 -18.21 -16.23 15.89
N PHE A 241 -17.35 -16.90 15.12
CA PHE A 241 -15.96 -16.49 14.94
C PHE A 241 -15.87 -15.09 14.34
N ALA A 242 -16.59 -14.82 13.25
CA ALA A 242 -16.60 -13.51 12.61
C ALA A 242 -17.12 -12.40 13.54
N ASP A 243 -18.17 -12.69 14.30
CA ASP A 243 -18.74 -11.76 15.30
C ASP A 243 -17.74 -11.46 16.43
N ASN A 244 -17.11 -12.48 16.99
CA ASN A 244 -16.12 -12.35 18.07
C ASN A 244 -14.86 -11.60 17.56
N LEU A 245 -14.38 -11.89 16.36
CA LEU A 245 -13.27 -11.19 15.74
C LEU A 245 -13.61 -9.71 15.50
N THR A 246 -14.81 -9.42 15.04
CA THR A 246 -15.31 -8.04 14.88
C THR A 246 -15.26 -7.27 16.20
N GLN A 247 -15.69 -7.89 17.29
CA GLN A 247 -15.66 -7.26 18.62
C GLN A 247 -14.23 -7.00 19.11
N SER A 248 -13.33 -7.95 18.93
CA SER A 248 -11.94 -7.81 19.42
C SER A 248 -11.11 -6.81 18.60
N THR A 249 -11.27 -6.80 17.28
CA THR A 249 -10.48 -5.94 16.37
C THR A 249 -11.13 -4.58 16.08
N ARG A 250 -12.43 -4.42 16.34
CA ARG A 250 -13.26 -3.26 15.95
C ARG A 250 -13.31 -3.02 14.44
N VAL A 251 -12.97 -4.01 13.65
CA VAL A 251 -13.12 -4.05 12.20
C VAL A 251 -14.18 -5.09 11.87
N THR A 252 -15.20 -4.71 11.10
CA THR A 252 -16.31 -5.62 10.78
C THR A 252 -15.85 -6.71 9.82
N PHE A 253 -15.94 -7.96 10.25
CA PHE A 253 -15.74 -9.16 9.46
C PHE A 253 -17.03 -9.95 9.34
N THR A 254 -17.17 -10.75 8.29
CA THR A 254 -18.29 -11.66 8.06
C THR A 254 -17.78 -13.05 7.71
N SER A 255 -18.59 -14.06 7.94
CA SER A 255 -18.34 -15.38 7.37
C SER A 255 -18.58 -15.33 5.85
N SER A 256 -17.76 -16.03 5.07
CA SER A 256 -17.98 -16.14 3.63
C SER A 256 -19.28 -16.88 3.31
N ASP A 257 -19.95 -16.47 2.25
CA ASP A 257 -21.09 -17.18 1.67
C ASP A 257 -20.67 -18.45 0.95
N ASN A 258 -19.39 -18.62 0.61
CA ASN A 258 -18.86 -19.78 -0.12
C ASN A 258 -17.40 -20.08 0.27
N PHE A 259 -17.22 -21.02 1.18
CA PHE A 259 -15.89 -21.46 1.63
C PHE A 259 -15.07 -22.14 0.53
N PHE A 260 -15.70 -22.83 -0.43
CA PHE A 260 -14.99 -23.44 -1.56
C PHE A 260 -14.26 -22.37 -2.39
N PHE A 261 -14.92 -21.23 -2.60
CA PHE A 261 -14.33 -20.06 -3.25
C PHE A 261 -13.13 -19.54 -2.47
N ASN A 262 -13.29 -19.30 -1.16
CA ASN A 262 -12.24 -18.67 -0.35
C ASN A 262 -11.02 -19.58 -0.09
N LEU A 263 -11.15 -20.89 -0.17
CA LEU A 263 -10.03 -21.82 -0.02
C LEU A 263 -9.26 -21.99 -1.34
N SER A 264 -9.96 -22.11 -2.46
CA SER A 264 -9.35 -22.42 -3.77
C SER A 264 -8.96 -21.18 -4.57
N SER A 265 -9.60 -20.04 -4.31
CA SER A 265 -9.41 -18.80 -5.04
C SER A 265 -8.96 -17.67 -4.08
N GLN A 266 -8.14 -16.76 -4.60
CA GLN A 266 -7.68 -15.56 -3.90
C GLN A 266 -8.12 -14.29 -4.61
N ASP A 267 -9.26 -14.32 -5.30
CA ASP A 267 -9.75 -13.23 -6.14
C ASP A 267 -9.92 -11.92 -5.39
N ALA A 268 -10.36 -11.98 -4.12
CA ALA A 268 -10.47 -10.80 -3.26
C ALA A 268 -9.10 -10.09 -3.06
N ILE A 269 -8.04 -10.87 -2.87
CA ILE A 269 -6.69 -10.34 -2.68
C ILE A 269 -6.08 -9.88 -4.01
N VAL A 270 -6.36 -10.59 -5.11
CA VAL A 270 -5.95 -10.16 -6.47
C VAL A 270 -6.63 -8.84 -6.84
N ALA A 271 -7.92 -8.69 -6.55
CA ALA A 271 -8.65 -7.44 -6.79
C ALA A 271 -8.09 -6.29 -5.95
N LEU A 272 -7.83 -6.52 -4.66
CA LEU A 272 -7.18 -5.55 -3.78
C LEU A 272 -5.80 -5.14 -4.31
N SER A 273 -4.97 -6.10 -4.71
CA SER A 273 -3.64 -5.86 -5.28
C SER A 273 -3.70 -4.96 -6.52
N GLY A 274 -4.67 -5.18 -7.40
CA GLY A 274 -4.92 -4.31 -8.55
C GLY A 274 -5.22 -2.86 -8.17
N GLN A 275 -5.94 -2.62 -7.05
CA GLN A 275 -6.19 -1.26 -6.57
C GLN A 275 -4.96 -0.65 -5.89
N LEU A 276 -4.17 -1.43 -5.17
CA LEU A 276 -2.87 -0.96 -4.64
C LEU A 276 -1.91 -0.57 -5.76
N LYS A 277 -1.87 -1.34 -6.85
CA LYS A 277 -1.13 -0.97 -8.06
C LYS A 277 -1.61 0.36 -8.64
N THR A 278 -2.92 0.59 -8.70
CA THR A 278 -3.48 1.87 -9.18
C THR A 278 -3.04 3.04 -8.29
N ALA A 279 -3.07 2.87 -6.97
CA ALA A 279 -2.55 3.86 -6.02
C ALA A 279 -1.04 4.11 -6.21
N ALA A 280 -0.26 3.04 -6.41
CA ALA A 280 1.18 3.15 -6.67
C ALA A 280 1.48 3.92 -7.97
N VAL A 281 0.68 3.72 -9.02
CA VAL A 281 0.80 4.48 -10.29
C VAL A 281 0.54 5.97 -10.05
N ALA A 282 -0.47 6.32 -9.26
CA ALA A 282 -0.75 7.71 -8.89
C ALA A 282 0.41 8.33 -8.09
N ILE A 283 0.92 7.63 -7.08
CA ILE A 283 2.07 8.06 -6.27
C ILE A 283 3.32 8.24 -7.14
N MET A 284 3.60 7.31 -8.04
CA MET A 284 4.74 7.39 -8.96
C MET A 284 4.64 8.61 -9.89
N LYS A 285 3.44 8.90 -10.40
CA LYS A 285 3.20 10.08 -11.23
C LYS A 285 3.48 11.37 -10.44
N ILE A 286 2.95 11.49 -9.23
CA ILE A 286 3.17 12.65 -8.36
C ILE A 286 4.67 12.80 -8.03
N ALA A 287 5.33 11.72 -7.67
CA ALA A 287 6.76 11.70 -7.37
C ALA A 287 7.61 12.16 -8.56
N ASN A 288 7.29 11.71 -9.77
CA ASN A 288 8.02 12.11 -10.98
C ASN A 288 7.77 13.57 -11.34
N ASP A 289 6.56 14.07 -11.23
CA ASP A 289 6.26 15.49 -11.48
C ASP A 289 7.00 16.40 -10.48
N LEU A 290 7.03 16.03 -9.19
CA LEU A 290 7.82 16.75 -8.18
C LEU A 290 9.31 16.78 -8.54
N ARG A 291 9.87 15.67 -9.02
CA ARG A 291 11.27 15.59 -9.46
C ARG A 291 11.54 16.49 -10.66
N TRP A 292 10.64 16.51 -11.63
CA TRP A 292 10.76 17.39 -12.79
C TRP A 292 10.68 18.86 -12.38
N MET A 293 9.68 19.27 -11.61
CA MET A 293 9.53 20.65 -11.18
C MET A 293 10.70 21.15 -10.33
N ASN A 294 11.30 20.28 -9.52
CA ASN A 294 12.47 20.58 -8.70
C ASN A 294 13.80 20.49 -9.46
N SER A 295 13.81 20.06 -10.72
CA SER A 295 15.05 19.83 -11.46
C SER A 295 15.87 21.11 -11.63
N GLY A 296 17.19 20.99 -11.54
CA GLY A 296 18.10 22.12 -11.67
C GLY A 296 19.00 22.31 -10.45
N PRO A 297 19.07 23.47 -9.85
CA PRO A 297 18.20 24.66 -9.93
C PRO A 297 18.40 25.58 -11.15
N LEU A 298 19.56 25.52 -11.84
CA LEU A 298 19.88 26.46 -12.90
C LEU A 298 19.64 25.88 -14.33
N ALA A 299 19.99 24.62 -14.54
CA ALA A 299 19.92 23.96 -15.85
C ALA A 299 18.69 23.06 -16.00
N GLY A 300 17.74 23.08 -15.09
CA GLY A 300 16.48 22.36 -15.14
C GLY A 300 15.27 23.30 -15.08
N LEU A 301 14.10 22.76 -14.71
CA LEU A 301 12.87 23.56 -14.65
C LEU A 301 12.87 24.56 -13.49
N GLY A 302 13.29 24.12 -12.30
CA GLY A 302 13.41 24.96 -11.12
C GLY A 302 12.13 25.68 -10.72
N GLU A 303 10.97 25.07 -10.91
CA GLU A 303 9.68 25.67 -10.56
C GLU A 303 9.40 25.65 -9.06
N ILE A 304 9.92 24.61 -8.40
CA ILE A 304 9.83 24.44 -6.94
C ILE A 304 11.20 24.13 -6.34
N GLU A 305 11.28 24.26 -5.04
CA GLU A 305 12.39 23.81 -4.22
C GLU A 305 11.89 22.84 -3.16
N LEU A 306 12.29 21.58 -3.28
CA LEU A 306 12.05 20.57 -2.26
C LEU A 306 13.02 20.75 -1.10
N GLN A 307 12.56 20.43 0.10
CA GLN A 307 13.39 20.50 1.30
C GLN A 307 14.65 19.63 1.19
N GLY A 308 15.80 20.20 1.54
CA GLY A 308 17.06 19.46 1.64
C GLY A 308 17.09 18.58 2.89
N LEU A 309 16.96 17.28 2.71
CA LEU A 309 16.87 16.32 3.83
C LEU A 309 18.21 15.67 4.16
N GLN A 310 19.13 15.62 3.20
CA GLN A 310 20.47 15.04 3.36
C GLN A 310 21.42 15.56 2.26
N PRO A 311 22.75 15.46 2.45
CA PRO A 311 23.69 15.71 1.38
C PRO A 311 23.42 14.80 0.16
N GLY A 312 23.33 15.39 -1.04
CA GLY A 312 22.92 14.69 -2.24
C GLY A 312 24.06 14.03 -3.04
N SER A 313 25.33 14.26 -2.63
CA SER A 313 26.48 13.73 -3.36
C SER A 313 27.69 13.55 -2.46
N SER A 314 28.45 12.49 -2.70
CA SER A 314 29.74 12.24 -2.00
C SER A 314 30.89 13.09 -2.51
N ILE A 315 30.77 13.69 -3.72
CA ILE A 315 31.85 14.44 -4.39
C ILE A 315 31.45 15.83 -4.90
N MET A 316 30.15 16.20 -4.84
CA MET A 316 29.62 17.50 -5.27
C MET A 316 29.05 18.24 -4.06
N PRO A 317 29.83 19.08 -3.34
CA PRO A 317 29.36 19.82 -2.18
C PRO A 317 28.18 20.75 -2.54
N GLY A 318 27.16 20.79 -1.69
CA GLY A 318 25.96 21.62 -1.90
C GLY A 318 24.90 21.03 -2.85
N LYS A 319 25.14 19.89 -3.47
CA LYS A 319 24.10 19.21 -4.27
C LYS A 319 23.07 18.57 -3.35
N VAL A 320 21.79 18.85 -3.60
CA VAL A 320 20.65 18.28 -2.89
C VAL A 320 19.77 17.51 -3.92
N ASN A 321 19.38 16.31 -3.57
CA ASN A 321 18.55 15.45 -4.44
C ASN A 321 17.12 15.34 -3.90
N PRO A 322 16.12 15.08 -4.77
CA PRO A 322 14.71 14.89 -4.39
C PRO A 322 14.46 13.47 -3.85
N VAL A 323 15.13 13.12 -2.73
CA VAL A 323 15.26 11.74 -2.23
C VAL A 323 13.93 11.08 -1.87
N ILE A 324 12.96 11.84 -1.38
CA ILE A 324 11.63 11.29 -1.02
C ILE A 324 10.83 10.92 -2.28
N PRO A 325 10.69 11.78 -3.30
CA PRO A 325 10.11 11.37 -4.57
C PRO A 325 10.83 10.18 -5.25
N GLU A 326 12.16 10.10 -5.15
CA GLU A 326 12.92 8.96 -5.66
C GLU A 326 12.56 7.66 -4.95
N ALA A 327 12.52 7.67 -3.62
CA ALA A 327 12.14 6.52 -2.81
C ALA A 327 10.68 6.09 -3.08
N ALA A 328 9.74 7.04 -3.17
CA ALA A 328 8.34 6.76 -3.48
C ALA A 328 8.17 6.14 -4.87
N ALA A 329 8.94 6.58 -5.86
CA ALA A 329 8.93 5.98 -7.20
C ALA A 329 9.46 4.53 -7.20
N MET A 330 10.55 4.24 -6.45
CA MET A 330 11.05 2.87 -6.30
C MET A 330 10.06 1.97 -5.57
N ALA A 331 9.46 2.44 -4.47
CA ALA A 331 8.43 1.70 -3.73
C ALA A 331 7.21 1.39 -4.62
N SER A 332 6.78 2.35 -5.44
CA SER A 332 5.70 2.15 -6.40
C SER A 332 6.03 1.10 -7.46
N ALA A 333 7.27 1.06 -7.94
CA ALA A 333 7.73 0.03 -8.88
C ALA A 333 7.69 -1.36 -8.24
N GLN A 334 8.08 -1.47 -6.96
CA GLN A 334 8.00 -2.73 -6.21
C GLN A 334 6.54 -3.21 -6.08
N VAL A 335 5.60 -2.33 -5.73
CA VAL A 335 4.16 -2.66 -5.65
C VAL A 335 3.63 -3.20 -6.98
N ILE A 336 4.04 -2.63 -8.11
CA ILE A 336 3.67 -3.12 -9.45
C ILE A 336 4.22 -4.54 -9.68
N GLY A 337 5.45 -4.82 -9.26
CA GLY A 337 6.06 -6.15 -9.31
C GLY A 337 5.33 -7.16 -8.42
N ASN A 338 4.96 -6.75 -7.22
CA ASN A 338 4.19 -7.57 -6.27
C ASN A 338 2.82 -7.96 -6.84
N ASP A 339 2.13 -7.03 -7.51
CA ASP A 339 0.85 -7.30 -8.16
C ASP A 339 0.97 -8.38 -9.24
N ALA A 340 2.03 -8.38 -10.02
CA ALA A 340 2.30 -9.45 -10.99
C ALA A 340 2.50 -10.81 -10.30
N THR A 341 3.25 -10.84 -9.19
CA THR A 341 3.45 -12.05 -8.39
C THR A 341 2.13 -12.56 -7.80
N ILE A 342 1.33 -11.66 -7.21
CA ILE A 342 0.02 -12.00 -6.64
C ILE A 342 -0.93 -12.54 -7.71
N THR A 343 -0.93 -11.95 -8.91
CA THR A 343 -1.76 -12.41 -10.04
C THR A 343 -1.41 -13.85 -10.44
N ILE A 344 -0.11 -14.15 -10.57
CA ILE A 344 0.38 -15.50 -10.91
C ILE A 344 0.04 -16.49 -9.78
N ALA A 345 0.25 -16.09 -8.54
CA ALA A 345 -0.05 -16.91 -7.38
C ALA A 345 -1.57 -17.14 -7.20
N GLY A 346 -2.39 -16.13 -7.47
CA GLY A 346 -3.85 -16.23 -7.42
C GLY A 346 -4.44 -17.27 -8.38
N GLN A 347 -3.91 -17.36 -9.61
CA GLN A 347 -4.35 -18.36 -10.58
C GLN A 347 -3.94 -19.81 -10.24
N SER A 348 -3.06 -20.00 -9.24
CA SER A 348 -2.49 -21.31 -8.88
C SER A 348 -3.39 -22.12 -7.95
N GLY A 349 -4.66 -21.75 -7.80
CA GLY A 349 -5.69 -22.57 -7.16
C GLY A 349 -6.04 -23.79 -8.01
N ASN A 350 -5.90 -24.99 -7.42
CA ASN A 350 -6.24 -26.24 -8.08
C ASN A 350 -7.28 -26.98 -7.24
N PHE A 351 -8.43 -27.26 -7.82
CA PHE A 351 -9.57 -27.88 -7.14
C PHE A 351 -9.97 -27.06 -5.90
N GLN A 352 -9.78 -27.56 -4.69
CA GLN A 352 -10.30 -26.97 -3.46
C GLN A 352 -9.27 -26.17 -2.65
N LEU A 353 -8.04 -25.96 -3.17
CA LEU A 353 -7.02 -25.20 -2.44
C LEU A 353 -6.06 -24.43 -3.35
N ASN A 354 -5.79 -23.19 -3.01
CA ASN A 354 -4.63 -22.46 -3.53
C ASN A 354 -3.37 -22.83 -2.73
N VAL A 355 -2.27 -23.12 -3.43
CA VAL A 355 -1.01 -23.56 -2.81
C VAL A 355 0.16 -22.61 -3.06
N MET A 356 -0.13 -21.30 -3.16
CA MET A 356 0.83 -20.20 -3.17
C MET A 356 0.50 -19.12 -2.13
N LEU A 357 -0.17 -19.50 -1.05
CA LEU A 357 -0.67 -18.58 -0.03
C LEU A 357 0.43 -17.78 0.69
N PRO A 358 1.58 -18.35 1.09
CA PRO A 358 2.62 -17.58 1.76
C PRO A 358 3.18 -16.42 0.91
N VAL A 359 3.42 -16.65 -0.38
CA VAL A 359 3.91 -15.59 -1.28
C VAL A 359 2.85 -14.52 -1.54
N ILE A 360 1.57 -14.88 -1.55
CA ILE A 360 0.46 -13.91 -1.62
C ILE A 360 0.46 -13.04 -0.36
N ALA A 361 0.53 -13.66 0.83
CA ALA A 361 0.56 -12.94 2.11
C ALA A 361 1.69 -11.92 2.18
N HIS A 362 2.90 -12.32 1.82
CA HIS A 362 4.07 -11.44 1.82
C HIS A 362 3.89 -10.23 0.89
N ASN A 363 3.58 -10.49 -0.37
CA ASN A 363 3.53 -9.44 -1.39
C ASN A 363 2.36 -8.46 -1.17
N ILE A 364 1.21 -8.93 -0.68
CA ILE A 364 0.09 -8.03 -0.40
C ILE A 364 0.37 -7.11 0.79
N LEU A 365 0.93 -7.64 1.88
CA LEU A 365 1.26 -6.86 3.07
C LEU A 365 2.39 -5.87 2.80
N GLU A 366 3.44 -6.27 2.07
CA GLU A 366 4.51 -5.37 1.63
C GLU A 366 3.93 -4.23 0.77
N SER A 367 3.03 -4.54 -0.16
CA SER A 367 2.41 -3.53 -1.02
C SER A 367 1.58 -2.52 -0.23
N ILE A 368 0.78 -2.97 0.73
CA ILE A 368 0.02 -2.09 1.63
C ILE A 368 0.96 -1.16 2.39
N GLU A 369 2.04 -1.70 2.93
CA GLU A 369 3.02 -0.93 3.69
C GLU A 369 3.76 0.09 2.83
N LEU A 370 4.24 -0.29 1.66
CA LEU A 370 4.96 0.58 0.73
C LEU A 370 4.08 1.75 0.25
N VAL A 371 2.81 1.49 -0.08
CA VAL A 371 1.87 2.55 -0.49
C VAL A 371 1.61 3.51 0.67
N ALA A 372 1.33 2.99 1.87
CA ALA A 372 1.06 3.81 3.05
C ALA A 372 2.25 4.69 3.44
N ASN A 373 3.45 4.10 3.51
CA ASN A 373 4.66 4.81 3.88
C ASN A 373 5.06 5.85 2.81
N SER A 374 4.88 5.55 1.52
CA SER A 374 5.12 6.49 0.43
C SER A 374 4.16 7.67 0.47
N ALA A 375 2.87 7.43 0.74
CA ALA A 375 1.88 8.49 0.88
C ALA A 375 2.23 9.44 2.03
N THR A 376 2.57 8.89 3.21
CA THR A 376 2.98 9.68 4.38
C THR A 376 4.26 10.47 4.12
N ALA A 377 5.28 9.84 3.53
CA ALA A 377 6.55 10.51 3.26
C ALA A 377 6.40 11.64 2.23
N LEU A 378 5.60 11.45 1.18
CA LEU A 378 5.29 12.51 0.21
C LEU A 378 4.51 13.64 0.87
N ALA A 379 3.52 13.34 1.70
CA ALA A 379 2.73 14.34 2.41
C ALA A 379 3.62 15.25 3.26
N ASP A 380 4.43 14.64 4.16
CA ASP A 380 5.17 15.36 5.19
C ASP A 380 6.46 16.03 4.70
N LYS A 381 7.17 15.35 3.78
CA LYS A 381 8.55 15.72 3.43
C LYS A 381 8.71 16.21 1.99
N ALA A 382 7.62 16.28 1.23
CA ALA A 382 7.62 16.82 -0.11
C ALA A 382 6.49 17.84 -0.30
N ILE A 383 5.22 17.44 -0.22
CA ILE A 383 4.07 18.32 -0.48
C ILE A 383 3.96 19.46 0.55
N ALA A 384 4.04 19.15 1.83
CA ALA A 384 3.94 20.17 2.89
C ALA A 384 5.08 21.20 2.83
N THR A 385 6.26 20.79 2.39
CA THR A 385 7.52 21.53 2.61
C THR A 385 8.09 22.19 1.37
N PHE A 386 7.61 21.89 0.14
CA PHE A 386 8.18 22.55 -1.02
C PHE A 386 7.83 24.04 -1.09
N ASP A 387 8.75 24.85 -1.58
CA ASP A 387 8.54 26.26 -1.92
C ASP A 387 8.45 26.45 -3.42
N VAL A 388 7.66 27.44 -3.83
CA VAL A 388 7.53 27.84 -5.25
C VAL A 388 8.59 28.88 -5.57
N ARG A 389 9.31 28.72 -6.67
CA ARG A 389 10.25 29.69 -7.21
C ARG A 389 9.54 30.65 -8.17
N GLN A 390 8.85 31.65 -7.62
CA GLN A 390 7.99 32.55 -8.37
C GLN A 390 8.71 33.23 -9.54
N ASP A 391 9.94 33.69 -9.34
CA ASP A 391 10.71 34.38 -10.39
C ASP A 391 10.91 33.47 -11.63
N ASN A 392 11.16 32.16 -11.42
CA ASN A 392 11.33 31.22 -12.51
C ASN A 392 9.99 30.98 -13.26
N LEU A 393 8.88 30.93 -12.53
CA LEU A 393 7.55 30.81 -13.16
C LEU A 393 7.22 32.01 -14.00
N ASP A 394 7.46 33.21 -13.49
CA ASP A 394 7.17 34.48 -14.20
C ASP A 394 8.01 34.63 -15.46
N ILE A 395 9.31 34.30 -15.41
CA ILE A 395 10.19 34.29 -16.57
C ILE A 395 9.71 33.32 -17.64
N ALA A 396 9.34 32.08 -17.20
CA ALA A 396 8.86 31.07 -18.14
C ALA A 396 7.53 31.48 -18.80
N LEU A 397 6.59 31.99 -18.02
CA LEU A 397 5.29 32.48 -18.53
C LEU A 397 5.47 33.63 -19.52
N ALA A 398 6.28 34.65 -19.21
CA ALA A 398 6.48 35.81 -20.06
C ALA A 398 7.07 35.43 -21.42
N LYS A 399 7.88 34.39 -21.50
CA LYS A 399 8.54 33.91 -22.72
C LYS A 399 7.76 32.81 -23.45
N ASN A 400 6.68 32.31 -22.86
CA ASN A 400 5.92 31.20 -23.44
C ASN A 400 5.20 31.60 -24.73
N PRO A 401 5.67 31.18 -25.94
CA PRO A 401 5.09 31.59 -27.21
C PRO A 401 3.70 30.98 -27.44
N ILE A 402 3.33 29.94 -26.70
CA ILE A 402 2.03 29.25 -26.85
C ILE A 402 0.88 30.11 -26.31
N LEU A 403 1.16 31.13 -25.49
CA LEU A 403 0.14 32.11 -25.05
C LEU A 403 -0.59 32.74 -26.23
N VAL A 404 0.06 32.85 -27.40
CA VAL A 404 -0.56 33.35 -28.62
C VAL A 404 -1.84 32.61 -29.03
N THR A 405 -2.03 31.38 -28.54
CA THR A 405 -3.25 30.58 -28.76
C THR A 405 -4.51 31.36 -28.36
N ALA A 406 -4.41 32.20 -27.34
CA ALA A 406 -5.51 33.07 -26.90
C ALA A 406 -5.92 34.12 -27.95
N LEU A 407 -5.04 34.44 -28.89
CA LEU A 407 -5.32 35.39 -29.98
C LEU A 407 -5.98 34.72 -31.21
N ASN A 408 -6.03 33.37 -31.29
CA ASN A 408 -6.60 32.65 -32.42
C ASN A 408 -8.03 33.14 -32.81
N PRO A 409 -8.95 33.40 -31.87
CA PRO A 409 -10.28 33.90 -32.20
C PRO A 409 -10.27 35.30 -32.85
N VAL A 410 -9.22 36.10 -32.60
CA VAL A 410 -9.13 37.50 -33.00
C VAL A 410 -8.33 37.67 -34.29
N ILE A 411 -7.14 37.05 -34.38
CA ILE A 411 -6.20 37.23 -35.51
C ILE A 411 -6.12 36.01 -36.43
N GLY A 412 -6.79 34.93 -36.11
CA GLY A 412 -6.74 33.65 -36.82
C GLY A 412 -5.48 32.81 -36.55
N TYR A 413 -5.59 31.50 -36.75
CA TYR A 413 -4.55 30.52 -36.42
C TYR A 413 -3.22 30.75 -37.14
N LEU A 414 -3.26 31.09 -38.46
CA LEU A 414 -2.04 31.26 -39.26
C LEU A 414 -1.24 32.48 -38.80
N LYS A 415 -1.91 33.61 -38.53
CA LYS A 415 -1.24 34.81 -38.02
C LYS A 415 -0.68 34.60 -36.63
N ALA A 416 -1.42 33.92 -35.75
CA ALA A 416 -0.94 33.54 -34.44
C ALA A 416 0.31 32.64 -34.51
N ALA A 417 0.36 31.69 -35.44
CA ALA A 417 1.52 30.83 -35.68
C ALA A 417 2.76 31.62 -36.17
N GLU A 418 2.58 32.65 -36.98
CA GLU A 418 3.66 33.55 -37.42
C GLU A 418 4.24 34.32 -36.22
N VAL A 419 3.38 34.91 -35.39
CA VAL A 419 3.76 35.64 -34.18
C VAL A 419 4.52 34.73 -33.23
N ALA A 420 4.01 33.51 -32.97
CA ALA A 420 4.68 32.53 -32.11
C ALA A 420 6.09 32.18 -32.61
N LYS A 421 6.23 31.87 -33.91
CA LYS A 421 7.53 31.51 -34.52
C LYS A 421 8.52 32.66 -34.42
N LYS A 422 8.08 33.91 -34.66
CA LYS A 422 8.91 35.10 -34.56
C LYS A 422 9.37 35.34 -33.13
N ALA A 423 8.46 35.27 -32.17
CA ALA A 423 8.77 35.41 -30.72
C ALA A 423 9.77 34.36 -30.25
N TYR A 424 9.54 33.08 -30.58
CA TYR A 424 10.44 31.99 -30.24
C TYR A 424 11.84 32.18 -30.84
N LYS A 425 11.92 32.48 -32.16
CA LYS A 425 13.20 32.66 -32.84
C LYS A 425 14.02 33.84 -32.28
N GLN A 426 13.35 34.88 -31.84
CA GLN A 426 13.98 36.10 -31.31
C GLN A 426 14.20 36.06 -29.79
N GLY A 427 13.65 35.07 -29.07
CA GLY A 427 13.69 34.98 -27.61
C GLY A 427 12.95 36.13 -26.92
N ARG A 428 11.94 36.72 -27.56
CA ARG A 428 11.16 37.87 -27.10
C ARG A 428 9.83 37.45 -26.50
N ALA A 429 9.29 38.29 -25.62
CA ALA A 429 7.95 38.11 -25.11
C ALA A 429 6.90 38.13 -26.23
N ILE A 430 5.91 37.25 -26.14
CA ILE A 430 4.87 37.10 -27.16
C ILE A 430 4.07 38.39 -27.36
N ILE A 431 3.83 39.16 -26.31
CA ILE A 431 3.07 40.39 -26.32
C ILE A 431 3.76 41.47 -27.15
N ASP A 432 5.10 41.57 -27.06
CA ASP A 432 5.87 42.57 -27.82
C ASP A 432 5.86 42.28 -29.33
N VAL A 433 5.93 40.99 -29.67
CA VAL A 433 5.88 40.58 -31.07
C VAL A 433 4.46 40.67 -31.64
N ALA A 434 3.45 40.40 -30.84
CA ALA A 434 2.04 40.53 -31.24
C ALA A 434 1.67 41.99 -31.50
N GLU A 435 2.16 42.93 -30.68
CA GLU A 435 1.96 44.35 -30.86
C GLU A 435 2.57 44.86 -32.19
N GLU A 436 3.74 44.35 -32.57
CA GLU A 436 4.40 44.68 -33.85
C GLU A 436 3.74 44.04 -35.08
N GLU A 437 3.15 42.88 -34.94
CA GLU A 437 2.70 42.01 -36.03
C GLU A 437 1.17 42.05 -36.24
N THR A 438 0.42 42.73 -35.39
CA THR A 438 -1.05 42.82 -35.46
C THR A 438 -1.53 44.24 -35.25
N ASP A 439 -2.80 44.52 -35.58
CA ASP A 439 -3.44 45.81 -35.34
C ASP A 439 -4.01 45.95 -33.91
N LEU A 440 -3.63 45.07 -32.99
CA LEU A 440 -4.09 45.07 -31.61
C LEU A 440 -3.21 45.99 -30.76
N ASP A 441 -3.83 46.88 -29.99
CA ASP A 441 -3.11 47.72 -29.04
C ASP A 441 -2.62 46.93 -27.80
N ARG A 442 -1.68 47.52 -27.10
CA ARG A 442 -1.06 46.92 -25.91
C ARG A 442 -2.07 46.55 -24.82
N GLU A 443 -3.06 47.40 -24.59
CA GLU A 443 -4.07 47.15 -23.56
C GLU A 443 -4.94 45.92 -23.90
N THR A 444 -5.35 45.79 -25.13
CA THR A 444 -6.07 44.61 -25.62
C THR A 444 -5.22 43.35 -25.53
N LEU A 445 -3.94 43.43 -25.90
CA LEU A 445 -3.02 42.30 -25.82
C LEU A 445 -2.78 41.88 -24.37
N GLU A 446 -2.57 42.81 -23.43
CA GLU A 446 -2.43 42.52 -22.00
C GLU A 446 -3.68 41.83 -21.42
N ARG A 447 -4.86 42.23 -21.86
CA ARG A 447 -6.13 41.62 -21.46
C ARG A 447 -6.28 40.20 -22.02
N LEU A 448 -6.01 40.00 -23.32
CA LEU A 448 -6.18 38.70 -23.98
C LEU A 448 -5.11 37.69 -23.61
N LEU A 449 -3.88 38.14 -23.42
CA LEU A 449 -2.72 37.28 -23.09
C LEU A 449 -2.51 37.11 -21.57
N ASN A 450 -3.42 37.61 -20.73
CA ASN A 450 -3.29 37.52 -19.29
C ASN A 450 -3.28 36.03 -18.82
N PRO A 451 -2.15 35.51 -18.35
CA PRO A 451 -2.04 34.08 -18.01
C PRO A 451 -3.05 33.62 -16.96
N ALA A 452 -3.39 34.47 -15.99
CA ALA A 452 -4.36 34.14 -14.96
C ALA A 452 -5.78 33.97 -15.50
N LYS A 453 -6.19 34.78 -16.47
CA LYS A 453 -7.50 34.64 -17.14
C LYS A 453 -7.56 33.36 -17.97
N LEU A 454 -6.46 33.00 -18.63
CA LEU A 454 -6.37 31.80 -19.46
C LEU A 454 -6.51 30.48 -18.67
N THR A 455 -6.28 30.49 -17.37
CA THR A 455 -6.48 29.31 -16.53
C THR A 455 -7.96 29.00 -16.25
N GLN A 456 -8.86 29.91 -16.56
CA GLN A 456 -10.30 29.78 -16.29
C GLN A 456 -11.07 29.07 -17.42
N GLY A 457 -10.40 28.83 -18.57
CA GLY A 457 -11.04 28.24 -19.73
C GLY A 457 -11.96 29.25 -20.48
N GLY A 458 -12.80 28.72 -21.37
CA GLY A 458 -13.70 29.53 -22.16
C GLY A 458 -13.02 30.20 -23.39
N VAL A 459 -13.73 31.14 -24.03
CA VAL A 459 -13.19 31.96 -25.12
C VAL A 459 -12.79 33.31 -24.52
N ALA A 460 -11.56 33.75 -24.80
CA ALA A 460 -11.10 35.07 -24.36
C ALA A 460 -11.92 36.16 -25.04
N GLU A 461 -12.61 36.99 -24.24
CA GLU A 461 -13.39 38.16 -24.70
C GLU A 461 -12.59 39.45 -24.54
#